data_6ee4cf02de71baf2ecd2267baa6c28b2
#
_entry.id   6ee4cf02de71baf2ecd2267baa6c28b2
#
_cell.length_a   1.000
_cell.length_b   1.000
_cell.length_c   1.000
_cell.angle_alpha   90.00
_cell.angle_beta   90.00
_cell.angle_gamma   90.00
#
_symmetry.space_group_name_H-M   'P 1'
#
loop_
_entity.id
_entity.type
_entity.pdbx_description
1 polymer ?
#
loop_
_entity_poly.entity_id
_entity_poly.type
_entity_poly.pdbx_seq_one_letter_code
_entity_poly.pdbx_strand_id
1 'polypeptide(L)'
;MSNYPEPNVIPSKEYEELIDAYKLMHKDERAFMGISLIPLTYIIKSIFEENKVKSFLDYGCGKGLLYTKDFKKADKGSKYPDLKEPIQDTFGITKFSLYDPAYPEHAEPPTKQYDAVISTDVLEHVPSQDLDWVMDKIYSHATKIVFLNVCGAAAIKTFPEGKHKGRNVHVSLFDNEWWVNQCHKIRQKHKHLKIYLTWQSTKGIVGTCIKGEEDGTTKSDRSSDKTAG
;
A
#
# COMPACT_ATOMS: atom_id res chain seq x y z
N MET A 1 -28.24 2.28 -9.04
CA MET A 1 -27.69 3.57 -8.59
C MET A 1 -26.61 3.24 -7.58
N SER A 2 -25.37 3.66 -7.84
CA SER A 2 -24.25 3.39 -6.94
C SER A 2 -24.45 4.14 -5.62
N ASN A 3 -24.52 3.42 -4.49
CA ASN A 3 -24.61 4.01 -3.14
C ASN A 3 -23.22 4.47 -2.62
N TYR A 4 -22.27 4.74 -3.50
CA TYR A 4 -20.95 5.21 -3.09
C TYR A 4 -20.97 6.73 -2.96
N PRO A 5 -20.46 7.29 -1.85
CA PRO A 5 -20.32 8.73 -1.70
C PRO A 5 -19.38 9.28 -2.78
N GLU A 6 -19.66 10.50 -3.24
CA GLU A 6 -18.76 11.23 -4.13
C GLU A 6 -17.37 11.39 -3.47
N PRO A 7 -16.28 11.24 -4.23
CA PRO A 7 -14.95 11.34 -3.67
C PRO A 7 -14.68 12.75 -3.15
N ASN A 8 -14.26 12.84 -1.90
CA ASN A 8 -13.87 14.12 -1.31
C ASN A 8 -12.56 14.62 -1.95
N VAL A 9 -12.51 15.89 -2.25
CA VAL A 9 -11.29 16.58 -2.72
C VAL A 9 -10.31 16.81 -1.57
N ILE A 10 -10.81 16.89 -0.34
CA ILE A 10 -10.08 17.05 0.92
C ILE A 10 -10.49 15.91 1.87
N PRO A 11 -9.62 15.52 2.83
CA PRO A 11 -9.97 14.46 3.77
C PRO A 11 -11.22 14.84 4.56
N SER A 12 -12.08 13.85 4.80
CA SER A 12 -13.27 14.05 5.61
C SER A 12 -12.89 14.29 7.08
N LYS A 13 -13.83 14.89 7.81
CA LYS A 13 -13.67 15.03 9.26
C LYS A 13 -13.47 13.69 9.96
N GLU A 14 -14.10 12.61 9.46
CA GLU A 14 -13.91 11.26 9.99
C GLU A 14 -12.47 10.78 9.80
N TYR A 15 -11.87 11.05 8.64
CA TYR A 15 -10.46 10.71 8.40
C TYR A 15 -9.54 11.42 9.41
N GLU A 16 -9.73 12.72 9.63
CA GLU A 16 -8.93 13.48 10.60
C GLU A 16 -9.09 12.93 12.02
N GLU A 17 -10.33 12.63 12.44
CA GLU A 17 -10.62 12.03 13.74
C GLU A 17 -9.99 10.64 13.91
N LEU A 18 -9.96 9.83 12.84
CA LEU A 18 -9.30 8.52 12.87
C LEU A 18 -7.79 8.67 12.93
N ILE A 19 -7.17 9.60 12.21
CA ILE A 19 -5.75 9.88 12.35
C ILE A 19 -5.40 10.23 13.80
N ASP A 20 -6.19 11.05 14.46
CA ASP A 20 -5.96 11.38 15.88
C ASP A 20 -6.14 10.14 16.80
N ALA A 21 -7.10 9.28 16.51
CA ALA A 21 -7.26 8.04 17.24
C ALA A 21 -6.07 7.07 17.03
N TYR A 22 -5.52 7.00 15.81
CA TYR A 22 -4.32 6.22 15.53
C TYR A 22 -3.07 6.80 16.21
N LYS A 23 -2.92 8.13 16.30
CA LYS A 23 -1.85 8.75 17.09
C LYS A 23 -1.86 8.31 18.56
N LEU A 24 -3.06 8.18 19.15
CA LEU A 24 -3.19 7.65 20.51
C LEU A 24 -2.75 6.18 20.59
N MET A 25 -3.14 5.36 19.62
CA MET A 25 -2.73 3.95 19.57
C MET A 25 -1.23 3.77 19.36
N HIS A 26 -0.55 4.70 18.67
CA HIS A 26 0.92 4.68 18.51
C HIS A 26 1.69 4.83 19.82
N LYS A 27 1.05 5.31 20.90
CA LYS A 27 1.65 5.34 22.25
C LYS A 27 1.92 3.94 22.82
N ASP A 28 1.20 2.91 22.38
CA ASP A 28 1.56 1.52 22.69
C ASP A 28 2.78 1.12 21.83
N GLU A 29 3.89 0.79 22.50
CA GLU A 29 5.14 0.40 21.84
C GLU A 29 4.99 -0.81 20.90
N ARG A 30 4.00 -1.68 21.15
CA ARG A 30 3.72 -2.89 20.36
C ARG A 30 2.73 -2.67 19.23
N ALA A 31 2.14 -1.48 19.12
CA ALA A 31 1.25 -1.16 17.99
C ALA A 31 2.05 -0.71 16.77
N PHE A 32 1.54 -1.04 15.59
CA PHE A 32 2.02 -0.56 14.28
C PHE A 32 3.53 -0.72 14.04
N MET A 33 4.05 -1.90 14.39
CA MET A 33 5.46 -2.24 14.17
C MET A 33 5.78 -2.64 12.71
N GLY A 34 4.78 -2.64 11.82
CA GLY A 34 4.95 -2.99 10.39
C GLY A 34 5.00 -4.49 10.10
N ILE A 35 4.61 -5.34 11.05
CA ILE A 35 4.76 -6.81 10.93
C ILE A 35 4.00 -7.44 9.75
N SER A 36 2.97 -6.80 9.23
CA SER A 36 2.21 -7.22 8.04
C SER A 36 3.08 -7.25 6.77
N LEU A 37 4.15 -6.48 6.72
CA LEU A 37 5.08 -6.45 5.59
C LEU A 37 6.00 -7.69 5.55
N ILE A 38 6.28 -8.32 6.69
CA ILE A 38 7.25 -9.43 6.80
C ILE A 38 6.94 -10.60 5.84
N PRO A 39 5.71 -11.16 5.82
CA PRO A 39 5.38 -12.26 4.92
C PRO A 39 5.38 -11.86 3.43
N LEU A 40 5.34 -10.57 3.14
CA LEU A 40 5.31 -10.03 1.78
C LEU A 40 6.69 -9.64 1.25
N THR A 41 7.71 -9.65 2.11
CA THR A 41 9.05 -9.12 1.78
C THR A 41 9.64 -9.73 0.51
N TYR A 42 9.61 -11.06 0.38
CA TYR A 42 10.23 -11.71 -0.78
C TYR A 42 9.43 -11.56 -2.07
N ILE A 43 8.10 -11.50 -2.02
CA ILE A 43 7.30 -11.21 -3.21
C ILE A 43 7.51 -9.77 -3.67
N ILE A 44 7.57 -8.81 -2.75
CA ILE A 44 7.88 -7.41 -3.07
C ILE A 44 9.28 -7.29 -3.67
N LYS A 45 10.28 -7.99 -3.10
CA LYS A 45 11.63 -8.05 -3.66
C LYS A 45 11.61 -8.50 -5.12
N SER A 46 10.96 -9.63 -5.42
CA SER A 46 10.85 -10.15 -6.78
C SER A 46 10.18 -9.16 -7.74
N ILE A 47 9.11 -8.50 -7.28
CA ILE A 47 8.42 -7.44 -8.05
C ILE A 47 9.38 -6.26 -8.30
N PHE A 48 10.16 -5.86 -7.31
CA PHE A 48 11.12 -4.77 -7.43
C PHE A 48 12.23 -5.10 -8.44
N GLU A 49 12.76 -6.32 -8.40
CA GLU A 49 13.76 -6.82 -9.35
C GLU A 49 13.20 -6.83 -10.79
N GLU A 50 12.01 -7.42 -11.00
CA GLU A 50 11.33 -7.47 -12.30
C GLU A 50 11.14 -6.07 -12.91
N ASN A 51 10.73 -5.10 -12.09
CA ASN A 51 10.43 -3.74 -12.55
C ASN A 51 11.63 -2.78 -12.42
N LYS A 52 12.83 -3.29 -12.09
CA LYS A 52 14.05 -2.49 -11.94
C LYS A 52 13.85 -1.27 -11.04
N VAL A 53 13.24 -1.48 -9.87
CA VAL A 53 12.98 -0.46 -8.87
C VAL A 53 14.29 -0.06 -8.20
N LYS A 54 14.53 1.25 -8.08
CA LYS A 54 15.73 1.82 -7.45
C LYS A 54 15.41 2.74 -6.28
N SER A 55 14.14 3.09 -6.11
CA SER A 55 13.66 3.88 -4.99
C SER A 55 12.23 3.51 -4.64
N PHE A 56 11.89 3.57 -3.36
CA PHE A 56 10.52 3.31 -2.93
C PHE A 56 10.07 4.18 -1.76
N LEU A 57 8.76 4.30 -1.62
CA LEU A 57 8.07 4.88 -0.47
C LEU A 57 7.26 3.78 0.20
N ASP A 58 7.36 3.65 1.53
CA ASP A 58 6.41 2.89 2.33
C ASP A 58 5.37 3.87 2.90
N TYR A 59 4.14 3.77 2.37
CA TYR A 59 3.02 4.64 2.72
C TYR A 59 2.12 3.93 3.75
N GLY A 60 2.12 4.44 4.99
CA GLY A 60 1.53 3.80 6.15
C GLY A 60 2.50 2.85 6.85
N CYS A 61 3.77 3.26 6.94
CA CYS A 61 4.86 2.43 7.47
C CYS A 61 4.77 2.14 8.98
N GLY A 62 3.80 2.73 9.68
CA GLY A 62 3.74 2.67 11.13
C GLY A 62 4.99 3.28 11.77
N LYS A 63 5.59 2.56 12.73
CA LYS A 63 6.83 2.98 13.40
C LYS A 63 8.10 2.80 12.57
N GLY A 64 8.02 2.21 11.40
CA GLY A 64 9.18 1.98 10.53
C GLY A 64 10.26 1.08 11.14
N LEU A 65 9.96 0.29 12.18
CA LEU A 65 10.98 -0.50 12.89
C LEU A 65 11.70 -1.51 12.00
N LEU A 66 11.01 -2.05 10.99
CA LEU A 66 11.59 -3.02 10.05
C LEU A 66 12.73 -2.44 9.19
N TYR A 67 12.84 -1.11 9.15
CA TYR A 67 13.86 -0.37 8.39
C TYR A 67 15.05 0.06 9.26
N THR A 68 15.10 -0.34 10.52
CA THR A 68 16.12 0.05 11.48
C THR A 68 16.91 -1.15 11.98
N LYS A 69 17.99 -0.90 12.75
CA LYS A 69 18.72 -1.96 13.48
C LYS A 69 17.84 -2.73 14.49
N ASP A 70 16.70 -2.13 14.86
CA ASP A 70 15.74 -2.72 15.81
C ASP A 70 14.70 -3.63 15.14
N PHE A 71 14.83 -3.93 13.84
CA PHE A 71 13.90 -4.77 13.08
C PHE A 71 13.56 -6.11 13.75
N LYS A 72 14.50 -6.68 14.50
CA LYS A 72 14.28 -7.91 15.27
C LYS A 72 13.25 -7.77 16.39
N LYS A 73 12.97 -6.55 16.88
CA LYS A 73 11.91 -6.31 17.86
C LYS A 73 10.54 -6.52 17.21
N ALA A 74 10.36 -6.04 15.98
CA ALA A 74 9.14 -6.25 15.20
C ALA A 74 9.02 -7.70 14.71
N ASP A 75 10.11 -8.29 14.22
CA ASP A 75 10.17 -9.66 13.71
C ASP A 75 9.73 -10.69 14.75
N LYS A 76 10.13 -10.54 16.01
CA LYS A 76 9.70 -11.40 17.13
C LYS A 76 8.18 -11.40 17.38
N GLY A 77 7.49 -10.34 17.01
CA GLY A 77 6.02 -10.23 17.10
C GLY A 77 5.28 -10.87 15.92
N SER A 78 6.00 -11.25 14.87
CA SER A 78 5.43 -11.83 13.65
C SER A 78 5.15 -13.33 13.82
N LYS A 79 4.09 -13.82 13.15
CA LYS A 79 3.88 -15.25 12.91
C LYS A 79 4.97 -15.89 12.03
N TYR A 80 5.69 -15.06 11.27
CA TYR A 80 6.67 -15.45 10.25
C TYR A 80 8.00 -14.73 10.51
N PRO A 81 8.68 -14.98 11.65
CA PRO A 81 9.94 -14.33 11.97
C PRO A 81 11.05 -14.88 11.07
N ASP A 82 11.38 -14.19 9.98
CA ASP A 82 12.38 -14.68 9.01
C ASP A 82 13.27 -13.56 8.45
N LEU A 83 13.17 -12.35 8.97
CA LEU A 83 14.05 -11.28 8.55
C LEU A 83 15.45 -11.49 9.12
N LYS A 84 16.47 -11.46 8.26
CA LYS A 84 17.89 -11.58 8.63
C LYS A 84 18.57 -10.22 8.71
N GLU A 85 18.00 -9.24 8.05
CA GLU A 85 18.47 -7.88 7.92
C GLU A 85 17.28 -6.91 7.77
N PRO A 86 17.47 -5.58 7.92
CA PRO A 86 16.43 -4.60 7.65
C PRO A 86 15.84 -4.74 6.24
N ILE A 87 14.57 -4.37 6.07
CA ILE A 87 13.82 -4.62 4.82
C ILE A 87 14.46 -3.95 3.60
N GLN A 88 14.96 -2.72 3.73
CA GLN A 88 15.62 -2.03 2.62
C GLN A 88 16.89 -2.76 2.16
N ASP A 89 17.61 -3.40 3.08
CA ASP A 89 18.81 -4.19 2.76
C ASP A 89 18.40 -5.49 2.04
N THR A 90 17.33 -6.14 2.49
CA THR A 90 16.73 -7.29 1.80
C THR A 90 16.29 -6.93 0.37
N PHE A 91 15.76 -5.72 0.15
CA PHE A 91 15.41 -5.23 -1.19
C PHE A 91 16.62 -4.78 -2.01
N GLY A 92 17.78 -4.55 -1.38
CA GLY A 92 18.97 -3.99 -2.03
C GLY A 92 18.79 -2.53 -2.46
N ILE A 93 17.92 -1.77 -1.76
CA ILE A 93 17.57 -0.40 -2.13
C ILE A 93 17.88 0.55 -0.96
N THR A 94 18.76 1.51 -1.23
CA THR A 94 19.17 2.53 -0.25
C THR A 94 18.39 3.83 -0.35
N LYS A 95 17.66 4.06 -1.46
CA LYS A 95 16.84 5.25 -1.67
C LYS A 95 15.38 4.95 -1.33
N PHE A 96 14.98 5.24 -0.11
CA PHE A 96 13.60 5.04 0.32
C PHE A 96 13.14 6.17 1.23
N SER A 97 11.83 6.24 1.47
CA SER A 97 11.20 7.10 2.47
C SER A 97 10.09 6.34 3.16
N LEU A 98 9.81 6.77 4.38
CA LEU A 98 8.76 6.26 5.22
C LEU A 98 7.74 7.37 5.46
N TYR A 99 6.46 7.04 5.39
CA TYR A 99 5.38 7.98 5.69
C TYR A 99 4.27 7.29 6.46
N ASP A 100 3.85 7.90 7.55
CA ASP A 100 2.67 7.52 8.32
C ASP A 100 2.06 8.77 8.96
N PRO A 101 0.85 9.20 8.58
CA PRO A 101 0.27 10.45 9.07
C PRO A 101 -0.06 10.44 10.56
N ALA A 102 -0.11 9.26 11.19
CA ALA A 102 -0.42 9.10 12.60
C ALA A 102 0.83 8.91 13.48
N TYR A 103 2.02 8.77 12.89
CA TYR A 103 3.26 8.61 13.64
C TYR A 103 4.19 9.82 13.47
N PRO A 104 4.45 10.62 14.52
CA PRO A 104 5.13 11.91 14.40
C PRO A 104 6.48 11.88 13.69
N GLU A 105 7.26 10.79 13.86
CA GLU A 105 8.59 10.65 13.24
C GLU A 105 8.51 10.46 11.72
N HIS A 106 7.35 10.06 11.19
CA HIS A 106 7.12 9.80 9.77
C HIS A 106 5.94 10.58 9.21
N ALA A 107 5.41 11.58 9.94
CA ALA A 107 4.20 12.31 9.55
C ALA A 107 4.43 13.39 8.48
N GLU A 108 5.68 13.67 8.12
CA GLU A 108 5.99 14.65 7.06
C GLU A 108 5.57 14.09 5.70
N PRO A 109 4.62 14.72 4.99
CA PRO A 109 4.15 14.23 3.71
C PRO A 109 5.27 14.13 2.67
N PRO A 110 5.32 13.05 1.88
CA PRO A 110 6.32 12.90 0.83
C PRO A 110 6.14 13.98 -0.24
N THR A 111 7.25 14.60 -0.67
CA THR A 111 7.27 15.72 -1.64
C THR A 111 7.78 15.32 -3.02
N LYS A 112 8.21 14.06 -3.20
CA LYS A 112 8.78 13.55 -4.45
C LYS A 112 8.13 12.25 -4.89
N GLN A 113 8.49 11.81 -6.09
CA GLN A 113 8.08 10.50 -6.62
C GLN A 113 9.21 9.47 -6.43
N TYR A 114 8.80 8.20 -6.45
CA TYR A 114 9.64 7.03 -6.30
C TYR A 114 9.32 6.03 -7.42
N ASP A 115 10.27 5.14 -7.73
CA ASP A 115 9.99 4.05 -8.67
C ASP A 115 8.81 3.18 -8.21
N ALA A 116 8.71 2.96 -6.91
CA ALA A 116 7.64 2.18 -6.31
C ALA A 116 7.02 2.87 -5.08
N VAL A 117 5.73 2.61 -4.85
CA VAL A 117 5.09 2.86 -3.56
C VAL A 117 4.52 1.54 -3.06
N ILE A 118 4.82 1.19 -1.81
CA ILE A 118 4.19 0.07 -1.12
C ILE A 118 3.25 0.63 -0.04
N SER A 119 2.12 -0.04 0.18
CA SER A 119 1.19 0.26 1.26
C SER A 119 0.56 -1.05 1.73
N THR A 120 0.84 -1.42 2.98
CA THR A 120 0.46 -2.73 3.50
C THR A 120 -0.30 -2.60 4.82
N ASP A 121 -1.52 -3.14 4.86
CA ASP A 121 -2.39 -3.10 6.06
C ASP A 121 -2.73 -1.64 6.44
N VAL A 122 -3.16 -0.85 5.46
CA VAL A 122 -3.42 0.60 5.59
C VAL A 122 -4.80 1.01 5.09
N LEU A 123 -5.17 0.60 3.87
CA LEU A 123 -6.37 1.12 3.22
C LEU A 123 -7.67 0.70 3.90
N GLU A 124 -7.72 -0.44 4.57
CA GLU A 124 -8.83 -0.89 5.40
C GLU A 124 -9.06 -0.02 6.64
N HIS A 125 -8.06 0.79 7.01
CA HIS A 125 -8.12 1.75 8.12
C HIS A 125 -8.64 3.13 7.69
N VAL A 126 -8.77 3.38 6.39
CA VAL A 126 -9.24 4.64 5.82
C VAL A 126 -10.76 4.61 5.69
N PRO A 127 -11.51 5.67 6.06
CA PRO A 127 -12.95 5.74 5.80
C PRO A 127 -13.24 5.56 4.31
N SER A 128 -14.30 4.83 3.98
CA SER A 128 -14.63 4.49 2.60
C SER A 128 -14.77 5.70 1.67
N GLN A 129 -15.27 6.80 2.19
CA GLN A 129 -15.42 8.07 1.46
C GLN A 129 -14.09 8.76 1.12
N ASP A 130 -13.00 8.41 1.81
CA ASP A 130 -11.66 9.00 1.61
C ASP A 130 -10.74 8.07 0.81
N LEU A 131 -11.15 6.83 0.51
CA LEU A 131 -10.32 5.85 -0.19
C LEU A 131 -9.84 6.33 -1.56
N ASP A 132 -10.71 6.97 -2.35
CA ASP A 132 -10.33 7.52 -3.65
C ASP A 132 -9.19 8.53 -3.51
N TRP A 133 -9.31 9.42 -2.54
CA TRP A 133 -8.32 10.46 -2.29
C TRP A 133 -6.99 9.88 -1.78
N VAL A 134 -7.02 8.95 -0.82
CA VAL A 134 -5.81 8.32 -0.29
C VAL A 134 -5.11 7.49 -1.36
N MET A 135 -5.85 6.69 -2.13
CA MET A 135 -5.28 5.89 -3.22
C MET A 135 -4.68 6.77 -4.32
N ASP A 136 -5.34 7.87 -4.68
CA ASP A 136 -4.80 8.84 -5.66
C ASP A 136 -3.47 9.45 -5.16
N LYS A 137 -3.37 9.76 -3.86
CA LYS A 137 -2.11 10.20 -3.23
C LYS A 137 -1.03 9.12 -3.33
N ILE A 138 -1.32 7.88 -2.96
CA ILE A 138 -0.39 6.75 -3.06
C ILE A 138 0.13 6.63 -4.51
N TYR A 139 -0.77 6.65 -5.50
CA TYR A 139 -0.43 6.47 -6.91
C TYR A 139 0.38 7.66 -7.46
N SER A 140 0.08 8.89 -7.03
CA SER A 140 0.78 10.09 -7.47
C SER A 140 2.27 10.12 -7.08
N HIS A 141 2.65 9.36 -6.06
CA HIS A 141 4.04 9.23 -5.63
C HIS A 141 4.81 8.11 -6.35
N ALA A 142 4.15 7.30 -7.18
CA ALA A 142 4.80 6.22 -7.93
C ALA A 142 5.10 6.62 -9.38
N THR A 143 6.22 6.14 -9.93
CA THR A 143 6.57 6.31 -11.36
C THR A 143 6.52 5.00 -12.14
N LYS A 144 6.55 3.84 -11.49
CA LYS A 144 6.52 2.52 -12.16
C LYS A 144 5.46 1.60 -11.58
N ILE A 145 5.49 1.38 -10.27
CA ILE A 145 4.61 0.40 -9.62
C ILE A 145 4.00 0.91 -8.32
N VAL A 146 2.82 0.39 -8.01
CA VAL A 146 2.23 0.45 -6.66
C VAL A 146 1.98 -0.99 -6.20
N PHE A 147 2.38 -1.30 -4.97
CA PHE A 147 2.05 -2.55 -4.30
C PHE A 147 1.13 -2.25 -3.12
N LEU A 148 -0.05 -2.87 -3.13
CA LEU A 148 -1.05 -2.76 -2.07
C LEU A 148 -1.27 -4.12 -1.42
N ASN A 149 -1.29 -4.15 -0.10
CA ASN A 149 -1.85 -5.26 0.65
C ASN A 149 -3.00 -4.76 1.52
N VAL A 150 -4.15 -5.40 1.41
CA VAL A 150 -5.38 -4.99 2.11
C VAL A 150 -5.99 -6.18 2.83
N CYS A 151 -6.44 -5.97 4.06
CA CYS A 151 -7.16 -6.96 4.84
C CYS A 151 -8.69 -6.80 4.66
N GLY A 152 -9.35 -7.86 4.15
CA GLY A 152 -10.81 -7.92 4.03
C GLY A 152 -11.53 -8.47 5.25
N ALA A 153 -10.81 -8.71 6.36
CA ALA A 153 -11.38 -9.20 7.61
C ALA A 153 -11.35 -8.13 8.71
N ALA A 154 -12.29 -8.20 9.64
CA ALA A 154 -12.27 -7.35 10.81
C ALA A 154 -10.98 -7.58 11.62
N ALA A 155 -10.39 -6.49 12.11
CA ALA A 155 -9.24 -6.57 13.01
C ALA A 155 -9.64 -7.18 14.36
N ILE A 156 -8.67 -7.75 15.06
CA ILE A 156 -8.86 -8.14 16.46
C ILE A 156 -8.95 -6.89 17.35
N LYS A 157 -8.30 -5.79 16.93
CA LYS A 157 -8.24 -4.55 17.71
C LYS A 157 -9.46 -3.67 17.46
N THR A 158 -9.85 -2.95 18.53
CA THR A 158 -10.79 -1.82 18.47
C THR A 158 -10.10 -0.57 19.00
N PHE A 159 -10.63 0.60 18.67
CA PHE A 159 -10.15 1.85 19.26
C PHE A 159 -10.33 1.82 20.78
N PRO A 160 -9.26 2.06 21.57
CA PRO A 160 -9.31 1.91 23.03
C PRO A 160 -10.04 3.07 23.74
N GLU A 161 -10.04 4.26 23.12
CA GLU A 161 -10.58 5.47 23.73
C GLU A 161 -11.08 6.48 22.68
N GLY A 162 -11.60 7.62 23.14
CA GLY A 162 -12.06 8.70 22.28
C GLY A 162 -13.43 8.44 21.64
N LYS A 163 -13.75 9.22 20.61
CA LYS A 163 -15.04 9.18 19.89
C LYS A 163 -15.34 7.82 19.26
N HIS A 164 -14.30 7.13 18.80
CA HIS A 164 -14.38 5.85 18.09
C HIS A 164 -14.21 4.65 19.01
N LYS A 165 -14.18 4.83 20.35
CA LYS A 165 -14.00 3.75 21.33
C LYS A 165 -14.90 2.56 21.03
N GLY A 166 -14.30 1.35 20.97
CA GLY A 166 -15.00 0.10 20.71
C GLY A 166 -15.28 -0.20 19.23
N ARG A 167 -15.14 0.79 18.32
CA ARG A 167 -15.23 0.56 16.87
C ARG A 167 -14.02 -0.27 16.41
N ASN A 168 -14.23 -1.18 15.46
CA ASN A 168 -13.14 -1.92 14.84
C ASN A 168 -12.19 -0.98 14.12
N VAL A 169 -10.90 -1.23 14.21
CA VAL A 169 -9.89 -0.37 13.54
C VAL A 169 -9.88 -0.56 12.02
N HIS A 170 -10.34 -1.71 11.48
CA HIS A 170 -10.62 -1.86 10.06
C HIS A 170 -12.01 -1.27 9.78
N VAL A 171 -12.05 -0.07 9.29
CA VAL A 171 -13.30 0.69 9.07
C VAL A 171 -13.89 0.51 7.67
N SER A 172 -13.07 0.02 6.73
CA SER A 172 -13.44 -0.20 5.32
C SER A 172 -13.17 -1.64 4.91
N LEU A 173 -14.16 -2.50 5.12
CA LEU A 173 -14.09 -3.92 4.82
C LEU A 173 -14.84 -4.21 3.51
N PHE A 174 -14.08 -4.47 2.46
CA PHE A 174 -14.60 -4.82 1.14
C PHE A 174 -13.98 -6.13 0.66
N ASP A 175 -14.65 -6.80 -0.28
CA ASP A 175 -14.15 -8.00 -0.91
C ASP A 175 -13.04 -7.71 -1.96
N ASN A 176 -12.42 -8.77 -2.45
CA ASN A 176 -11.36 -8.65 -3.44
C ASN A 176 -11.82 -8.00 -4.75
N GLU A 177 -13.04 -8.29 -5.21
CA GLU A 177 -13.57 -7.74 -6.46
C GLU A 177 -13.75 -6.22 -6.36
N TRP A 178 -14.26 -5.74 -5.23
CA TRP A 178 -14.37 -4.31 -4.96
C TRP A 178 -13.00 -3.62 -5.01
N TRP A 179 -11.99 -4.18 -4.33
CA TRP A 179 -10.63 -3.61 -4.32
C TRP A 179 -9.98 -3.61 -5.70
N VAL A 180 -10.16 -4.67 -6.50
CA VAL A 180 -9.68 -4.73 -7.89
C VAL A 180 -10.33 -3.62 -8.72
N ASN A 181 -11.66 -3.46 -8.62
CA ASN A 181 -12.40 -2.41 -9.33
C ASN A 181 -11.95 -1.01 -8.89
N GLN A 182 -11.72 -0.81 -7.60
CA GLN A 182 -11.20 0.44 -7.07
C GLN A 182 -9.79 0.76 -7.60
N CYS A 183 -8.91 -0.22 -7.66
CA CYS A 183 -7.59 -0.07 -8.28
C CYS A 183 -7.70 0.33 -9.75
N HIS A 184 -8.58 -0.29 -10.52
CA HIS A 184 -8.82 0.09 -11.91
C HIS A 184 -9.34 1.52 -12.05
N LYS A 185 -10.27 1.93 -11.20
CA LYS A 185 -10.84 3.28 -11.16
C LYS A 185 -9.75 4.34 -10.97
N ILE A 186 -8.96 4.21 -9.91
CA ILE A 186 -7.91 5.20 -9.60
C ILE A 186 -6.81 5.20 -10.66
N ARG A 187 -6.46 4.02 -11.17
CA ARG A 187 -5.45 3.88 -12.21
C ARG A 187 -5.80 4.63 -13.51
N GLN A 188 -7.07 4.95 -13.78
CA GLN A 188 -7.43 5.76 -14.97
C GLN A 188 -6.70 7.10 -15.03
N LYS A 189 -6.34 7.67 -13.88
CA LYS A 189 -5.52 8.89 -13.78
C LYS A 189 -4.01 8.61 -13.86
N HIS A 190 -3.58 7.35 -13.67
CA HIS A 190 -2.18 6.92 -13.55
C HIS A 190 -1.90 5.71 -14.45
N LYS A 191 -2.26 5.80 -15.73
CA LYS A 191 -2.32 4.67 -16.67
C LYS A 191 -0.98 3.92 -16.86
N HIS A 192 0.13 4.62 -16.68
CA HIS A 192 1.48 4.08 -16.79
C HIS A 192 1.85 3.10 -15.67
N LEU A 193 1.15 3.14 -14.52
CA LEU A 193 1.50 2.34 -13.38
C LEU A 193 1.05 0.88 -13.53
N LYS A 194 1.92 -0.05 -13.11
CA LYS A 194 1.53 -1.41 -12.78
C LYS A 194 1.08 -1.45 -11.31
N ILE A 195 -0.07 -2.07 -11.05
CA ILE A 195 -0.60 -2.21 -9.70
C ILE A 195 -0.55 -3.68 -9.31
N TYR A 196 0.08 -3.96 -8.18
CA TYR A 196 0.08 -5.26 -7.53
C TYR A 196 -0.79 -5.16 -6.29
N LEU A 197 -1.88 -5.90 -6.26
CA LEU A 197 -2.80 -5.97 -5.13
C LEU A 197 -2.73 -7.35 -4.51
N THR A 198 -2.54 -7.43 -3.20
CA THR A 198 -2.85 -8.62 -2.42
C THR A 198 -4.01 -8.31 -1.48
N TRP A 199 -5.02 -9.15 -1.51
CA TRP A 199 -6.17 -9.09 -0.61
C TRP A 199 -6.15 -10.32 0.27
N GLN A 200 -6.20 -10.12 1.59
CA GLN A 200 -6.19 -11.21 2.55
C GLN A 200 -7.50 -11.29 3.33
N SER A 201 -7.94 -12.50 3.59
CA SER A 201 -9.11 -12.81 4.38
C SER A 201 -8.83 -13.96 5.33
N THR A 202 -9.84 -14.35 6.11
CA THR A 202 -9.77 -15.56 6.95
C THR A 202 -9.56 -16.85 6.14
N LYS A 203 -9.83 -16.82 4.81
CA LYS A 203 -9.72 -17.97 3.89
C LYS A 203 -8.39 -18.03 3.13
N GLY A 204 -7.55 -17.00 3.23
CA GLY A 204 -6.27 -16.93 2.54
C GLY A 204 -5.99 -15.59 1.87
N ILE A 205 -4.95 -15.57 1.04
CA ILE A 205 -4.48 -14.40 0.31
C ILE A 205 -4.72 -14.62 -1.18
N VAL A 206 -5.27 -13.60 -1.86
CA VAL A 206 -5.44 -13.55 -3.32
C VAL A 206 -4.57 -12.42 -3.85
N GLY A 207 -3.79 -12.70 -4.90
CA GLY A 207 -2.97 -11.70 -5.58
C GLY A 207 -3.50 -11.36 -6.96
N THR A 208 -3.50 -10.09 -7.32
CA THR A 208 -3.90 -9.57 -8.64
C THR A 208 -2.85 -8.59 -9.15
N CYS A 209 -2.45 -8.71 -10.41
CA CYS A 209 -1.59 -7.74 -11.09
C CYS A 209 -2.38 -7.04 -12.19
N ILE A 210 -2.47 -5.72 -12.10
CA ILE A 210 -3.09 -4.85 -13.11
C ILE A 210 -1.95 -4.17 -13.87
N LYS A 211 -1.73 -4.57 -15.12
CA LYS A 211 -0.63 -4.06 -15.96
C LYS A 211 -0.88 -2.61 -16.37
N GLY A 212 0.20 -1.83 -16.48
CA GLY A 212 0.21 -0.51 -17.11
C GLY A 212 -0.15 -0.60 -18.60
N GLU A 213 -0.58 0.49 -19.20
CA GLU A 213 -0.59 0.61 -20.65
C GLU A 213 0.87 0.71 -21.11
N GLU A 214 1.29 -0.18 -22.02
CA GLU A 214 2.59 -0.05 -22.66
C GLU A 214 2.57 1.21 -23.52
N ASP A 215 3.61 2.06 -23.44
CA ASP A 215 3.79 3.16 -24.36
C ASP A 215 3.77 2.59 -25.78
N GLY A 216 2.74 2.99 -26.56
CA GLY A 216 2.44 2.42 -27.87
C GLY A 216 3.50 2.67 -28.92
N THR A 217 4.64 2.00 -28.83
CA THR A 217 5.56 1.81 -29.94
C THR A 217 5.35 0.41 -30.52
N THR A 218 4.19 0.17 -31.10
CA THR A 218 4.04 -0.91 -32.06
C THR A 218 4.86 -0.57 -33.28
N LYS A 219 6.06 -1.15 -33.39
CA LYS A 219 6.69 -1.31 -34.70
C LYS A 219 5.72 -2.10 -35.57
N SER A 220 5.15 -1.43 -36.57
CA SER A 220 4.43 -2.10 -37.67
C SER A 220 5.48 -2.91 -38.46
N ASP A 221 5.59 -4.19 -38.22
CA ASP A 221 6.21 -5.13 -39.15
C ASP A 221 5.34 -5.19 -40.39
N ARG A 222 5.66 -4.32 -41.37
CA ARG A 222 5.28 -4.53 -42.75
C ARG A 222 6.17 -5.63 -43.31
N SER A 223 5.72 -6.87 -43.23
CA SER A 223 6.22 -7.92 -44.10
C SER A 223 5.76 -7.59 -45.53
N SER A 224 6.66 -7.05 -46.33
CA SER A 224 6.47 -6.95 -47.79
C SER A 224 6.63 -8.35 -48.36
N ASP A 225 5.52 -9.00 -48.62
CA ASP A 225 5.45 -10.17 -49.47
C ASP A 225 5.78 -9.73 -50.91
N LYS A 226 6.99 -10.06 -51.35
CA LYS A 226 7.37 -9.99 -52.78
C LYS A 226 7.29 -11.39 -53.34
N THR A 227 6.13 -11.77 -53.84
CA THR A 227 6.02 -12.79 -54.85
C THR A 227 6.59 -12.24 -56.16
N ALA A 228 7.70 -12.82 -56.60
CA ALA A 228 8.20 -12.69 -57.96
C ALA A 228 7.95 -13.99 -58.69
N GLY A 229 7.40 -13.87 -59.86
CA GLY A 229 7.05 -14.88 -60.83
C GLY A 229 8.19 -15.62 -61.48
#